data_482e78929fd9f6ac073b617a65a5e0b3
#
_entry.id   482e78929fd9f6ac073b617a65a5e0b3
#
_cell.length_a   1.000
_cell.length_b   1.000
_cell.length_c   1.000
_cell.angle_alpha   90.00
_cell.angle_beta   90.00
_cell.angle_gamma   90.00
#
_symmetry.space_group_name_H-M   'P 1'
#
loop_
_entity.id
_entity.type
_entity.pdbx_description
1 polymer ?
#
loop_
_entity_poly.entity_id
_entity_poly.type
_entity_poly.pdbx_seq_one_letter_code
_entity_poly.pdbx_strand_id
1 'polypeptide(L)'
;MEPMINIALRAARKAGENIVRASDDLDRFEVKAKGVNNFVTEVDVNAEQEIIYHLQKAYPDHAILGEETGLTGSADAEYRWVIDPLDGTTNFVRGIPHYAVSIACLYRGKLEHAVIVDPVRREEFTASRGRGAQQGAFQAGSLAHPDSAA
;
A
#
# COMPACT_ATOMS: atom_id res chain seq x y z
N MET A 1 0.93 1.69 19.19
CA MET A 1 0.98 2.27 17.86
C MET A 1 -0.37 2.90 17.54
N GLU A 2 -0.33 3.99 16.83
CA GLU A 2 -1.51 4.71 16.42
C GLU A 2 -2.49 3.78 15.68
N PRO A 3 -3.79 3.76 16.06
CA PRO A 3 -4.75 2.87 15.39
C PRO A 3 -4.83 3.05 13.88
N MET A 4 -4.74 4.29 13.39
CA MET A 4 -4.78 4.56 11.97
C MET A 4 -3.57 3.95 11.24
N ILE A 5 -2.40 4.01 11.86
CA ILE A 5 -1.19 3.38 11.33
C ILE A 5 -1.38 1.86 11.26
N ASN A 6 -1.98 1.25 12.30
CA ASN A 6 -2.20 -0.19 12.30
C ASN A 6 -3.11 -0.63 11.15
N ILE A 7 -4.19 0.09 10.93
CA ILE A 7 -5.12 -0.22 9.83
C ILE A 7 -4.42 -0.05 8.48
N ALA A 8 -3.67 1.05 8.32
CA ALA A 8 -2.94 1.29 7.07
C ALA A 8 -1.89 0.22 6.81
N LEU A 9 -1.14 -0.19 7.83
CA LEU A 9 -0.16 -1.26 7.69
C LEU A 9 -0.82 -2.57 7.28
N ARG A 10 -1.93 -2.91 7.91
CA ARG A 10 -2.66 -4.14 7.58
C ARG A 10 -3.11 -4.13 6.13
N ALA A 11 -3.66 -3.00 5.69
CA ALA A 11 -4.09 -2.82 4.31
C ALA A 11 -2.90 -2.93 3.34
N ALA A 12 -1.81 -2.25 3.65
CA ALA A 12 -0.61 -2.25 2.80
C ALA A 12 0.03 -3.64 2.72
N ARG A 13 0.08 -4.36 3.83
CA ARG A 13 0.63 -5.72 3.85
C ARG A 13 -0.19 -6.65 2.96
N LYS A 14 -1.51 -6.57 3.06
CA LYS A 14 -2.38 -7.42 2.25
C LYS A 14 -2.25 -7.10 0.78
N ALA A 15 -2.25 -5.83 0.42
CA ALA A 15 -2.04 -5.41 -0.96
C ALA A 15 -0.67 -5.88 -1.46
N GLY A 16 0.36 -5.72 -0.63
CA GLY A 16 1.72 -6.14 -0.97
C GLY A 16 1.84 -7.64 -1.21
N GLU A 17 1.20 -8.45 -0.39
CA GLU A 17 1.17 -9.91 -0.59
C GLU A 17 0.58 -10.26 -1.94
N ASN A 18 -0.51 -9.61 -2.32
CA ASN A 18 -1.16 -9.84 -3.60
C ASN A 18 -0.28 -9.42 -4.77
N ILE A 19 0.45 -8.31 -4.62
CA ILE A 19 1.38 -7.83 -5.65
C ILE A 19 2.53 -8.82 -5.83
N VAL A 20 3.12 -9.30 -4.75
CA VAL A 20 4.22 -10.29 -4.83
C VAL A 20 3.73 -11.57 -5.50
N ARG A 21 2.53 -12.01 -5.16
CA ARG A 21 1.94 -13.18 -5.78
C ARG A 21 1.73 -12.97 -7.28
N ALA A 22 1.30 -11.77 -7.66
CA ALA A 22 1.14 -11.41 -9.06
C ALA A 22 2.46 -11.35 -9.81
N SER A 23 3.56 -10.99 -9.12
CA SER A 23 4.88 -10.96 -9.75
C SER A 23 5.32 -12.33 -10.22
N ASP A 24 4.89 -13.39 -9.53
CA ASP A 24 5.16 -14.76 -9.96
C ASP A 24 4.43 -15.06 -11.27
N ASP A 25 3.23 -14.53 -11.43
CA ASP A 25 2.44 -14.73 -12.64
C ASP A 25 3.00 -13.95 -13.83
N LEU A 26 3.70 -12.85 -13.58
CA LEU A 26 4.28 -12.03 -14.63
C LEU A 26 5.29 -12.81 -15.47
N ASP A 27 6.00 -13.75 -14.84
CA ASP A 27 6.97 -14.59 -15.54
C ASP A 27 6.31 -15.75 -16.27
N ARG A 28 5.01 -15.89 -16.14
CA ARG A 28 4.29 -16.99 -16.75
C ARG A 28 3.85 -16.66 -18.16
N PHE A 29 3.74 -17.70 -18.93
CA PHE A 29 3.34 -17.67 -20.30
C PHE A 29 2.00 -16.93 -20.56
N GLU A 30 1.05 -17.07 -19.65
CA GLU A 30 -0.29 -16.51 -19.80
C GLU A 30 -0.32 -14.98 -19.83
N VAL A 31 0.53 -14.34 -19.04
CA VAL A 31 0.59 -12.89 -18.97
C VAL A 31 1.05 -12.30 -20.30
N LYS A 32 2.03 -12.95 -20.94
CA LYS A 32 2.53 -12.50 -22.24
C LYS A 32 1.45 -12.52 -23.30
N ALA A 33 0.55 -13.49 -23.24
CA ALA A 33 -0.56 -13.60 -24.18
C ALA A 33 -1.61 -12.53 -23.96
N LYS A 34 -1.81 -12.08 -22.72
CA LYS A 34 -2.82 -11.08 -22.37
C LYS A 34 -2.31 -9.64 -22.48
N GLY A 35 -1.02 -9.44 -22.52
CA GLY A 35 -0.40 -8.13 -22.53
C GLY A 35 0.01 -7.67 -21.14
N VAL A 36 1.27 -7.30 -21.02
CA VAL A 36 1.89 -6.92 -19.73
C VAL A 36 1.23 -5.67 -19.14
N ASN A 37 0.95 -4.67 -19.97
CA ASN A 37 0.38 -3.41 -19.48
C ASN A 37 -1.01 -3.61 -18.88
N ASN A 38 -1.84 -4.44 -19.49
CA ASN A 38 -3.17 -4.73 -18.97
C ASN A 38 -3.08 -5.49 -17.66
N PHE A 39 -2.14 -6.41 -17.55
CA PHE A 39 -1.92 -7.16 -16.32
C PHE A 39 -1.49 -6.25 -15.18
N VAL A 40 -0.54 -5.34 -15.43
CA VAL A 40 -0.05 -4.40 -14.42
C VAL A 40 -1.15 -3.47 -13.94
N THR A 41 -1.97 -2.96 -14.86
CA THR A 41 -3.10 -2.12 -14.49
C THR A 41 -4.08 -2.88 -13.61
N GLU A 42 -4.36 -4.12 -13.94
CA GLU A 42 -5.24 -4.98 -13.14
C GLU A 42 -4.68 -5.21 -11.74
N VAL A 43 -3.38 -5.47 -11.63
CA VAL A 43 -2.72 -5.65 -10.34
C VAL A 43 -2.84 -4.37 -9.50
N ASP A 44 -2.60 -3.23 -10.12
CA ASP A 44 -2.67 -1.92 -9.45
C ASP A 44 -4.09 -1.63 -8.96
N VAL A 45 -5.09 -1.81 -9.82
CA VAL A 45 -6.49 -1.60 -9.45
C VAL A 45 -6.92 -2.53 -8.32
N ASN A 46 -6.56 -3.80 -8.40
CA ASN A 46 -6.91 -4.77 -7.36
C ASN A 46 -6.27 -4.41 -6.03
N ALA A 47 -5.03 -3.94 -6.05
CA ALA A 47 -4.34 -3.51 -4.84
C ALA A 47 -4.98 -2.25 -4.24
N GLU A 48 -5.38 -1.28 -5.09
CA GLU A 48 -6.11 -0.12 -4.62
C GLU A 48 -7.43 -0.51 -3.96
N GLN A 49 -8.17 -1.40 -4.59
CA GLN A 49 -9.46 -1.86 -4.06
C GLN A 49 -9.30 -2.57 -2.72
N GLU A 50 -8.25 -3.35 -2.56
CA GLU A 50 -7.95 -4.01 -1.30
C GLU A 50 -7.71 -2.98 -0.19
N ILE A 51 -6.92 -1.96 -0.48
CA ILE A 51 -6.62 -0.90 0.49
C ILE A 51 -7.89 -0.11 0.82
N ILE A 52 -8.65 0.27 -0.20
CA ILE A 52 -9.90 1.02 -0.03
C ILE A 52 -10.86 0.24 0.87
N TYR A 53 -11.01 -1.04 0.64
CA TYR A 53 -11.88 -1.90 1.45
C TYR A 53 -11.52 -1.80 2.94
N HIS A 54 -10.25 -1.96 3.26
CA HIS A 54 -9.79 -1.92 4.65
C HIS A 54 -9.98 -0.55 5.29
N LEU A 55 -9.66 0.50 4.55
CA LEU A 55 -9.78 1.87 5.07
C LEU A 55 -11.23 2.30 5.25
N GLN A 56 -12.09 1.98 4.29
CA GLN A 56 -13.50 2.32 4.38
C GLN A 56 -14.21 1.58 5.50
N LYS A 57 -13.86 0.34 5.69
CA LYS A 57 -14.45 -0.47 6.75
C LYS A 57 -14.12 0.11 8.12
N ALA A 58 -12.88 0.56 8.31
CA ALA A 58 -12.44 1.14 9.57
C ALA A 58 -12.87 2.59 9.75
N TYR A 59 -12.86 3.36 8.67
CA TYR A 59 -13.11 4.80 8.70
C TYR A 59 -14.05 5.22 7.57
N PRO A 60 -15.34 4.95 7.71
CA PRO A 60 -16.29 5.19 6.61
C PRO A 60 -16.45 6.67 6.23
N ASP A 61 -16.08 7.59 7.11
CA ASP A 61 -16.19 9.04 6.84
C ASP A 61 -14.93 9.63 6.20
N HIS A 62 -13.89 8.83 6.04
CA HIS A 62 -12.65 9.31 5.41
C HIS A 62 -12.75 9.23 3.89
N ALA A 63 -12.06 10.15 3.20
CA ALA A 63 -11.91 10.08 1.76
C ALA A 63 -10.65 9.29 1.41
N ILE A 64 -10.64 8.68 0.24
CA ILE A 64 -9.50 7.91 -0.23
C ILE A 64 -9.26 8.27 -1.70
N LEU A 65 -8.05 8.69 -2.02
CA LEU A 65 -7.65 9.01 -3.37
C LEU A 65 -6.66 7.97 -3.88
N GLY A 66 -7.09 7.24 -4.90
CA GLY A 66 -6.24 6.28 -5.60
C GLY A 66 -5.91 6.76 -6.99
N GLU A 67 -4.77 6.33 -7.49
CA GLU A 67 -4.32 6.71 -8.83
C GLU A 67 -5.24 6.21 -9.92
N GLU A 68 -5.70 4.96 -9.81
CA GLU A 68 -6.53 4.34 -10.83
C GLU A 68 -8.02 4.52 -10.55
N THR A 69 -8.43 4.43 -9.29
CA THR A 69 -9.84 4.45 -8.91
C THR A 69 -10.38 5.85 -8.63
N GLY A 70 -9.50 6.85 -8.50
CA GLY A 70 -9.90 8.22 -8.21
C GLY A 70 -10.31 8.42 -6.76
N LEU A 71 -11.17 9.38 -6.52
CA LEU A 71 -11.61 9.74 -5.19
C LEU A 71 -12.80 8.89 -4.75
N THR A 72 -12.68 8.29 -3.58
CA THR A 72 -13.75 7.57 -2.90
C THR A 72 -14.11 8.37 -1.66
N GLY A 73 -15.38 8.60 -1.43
CA GLY A 73 -15.84 9.39 -0.29
C GLY A 73 -15.99 10.86 -0.63
N SER A 74 -16.19 11.68 0.40
CA SER A 74 -16.45 13.12 0.22
C SER A 74 -15.17 13.90 0.02
N ALA A 75 -15.17 14.82 -0.94
CA ALA A 75 -14.06 15.74 -1.14
C ALA A 75 -13.83 16.66 0.07
N ASP A 76 -14.85 16.83 0.90
CA ASP A 76 -14.78 17.70 2.08
C ASP A 76 -14.39 16.95 3.35
N ALA A 77 -14.09 15.66 3.26
CA ALA A 77 -13.71 14.87 4.43
C ALA A 77 -12.48 15.48 5.11
N GLU A 78 -12.49 15.47 6.44
CA GLU A 78 -11.33 15.97 7.19
C GLU A 78 -10.09 15.13 7.00
N TYR A 79 -10.27 13.80 6.92
CA TYR A 79 -9.20 12.87 6.67
C TYR A 79 -9.27 12.35 5.25
N ARG A 80 -8.13 12.42 4.56
CA ARG A 80 -8.00 11.89 3.21
C ARG A 80 -6.77 11.01 3.14
N TRP A 81 -6.98 9.81 2.66
CA TRP A 81 -5.89 8.88 2.37
C TRP A 81 -5.48 9.04 0.92
N VAL A 82 -4.17 9.03 0.68
CA VAL A 82 -3.61 9.02 -0.67
C VAL A 82 -2.83 7.73 -0.80
N ILE A 83 -3.22 6.89 -1.74
CA ILE A 83 -2.65 5.55 -1.86
C ILE A 83 -1.95 5.37 -3.19
N ASP A 84 -0.77 4.77 -3.14
CA ASP A 84 0.00 4.34 -4.31
C ASP A 84 0.40 2.89 -4.04
N PRO A 85 -0.42 1.94 -4.51
CA PRO A 85 -0.20 0.54 -4.14
C PRO A 85 0.95 -0.12 -4.87
N LEU A 86 1.43 0.46 -5.96
CA LEU A 86 2.54 -0.11 -6.71
C LEU A 86 3.48 1.01 -7.15
N ASP A 87 4.26 1.49 -6.20
CA ASP A 87 5.33 2.44 -6.47
C ASP A 87 6.55 1.65 -6.93
N GLY A 88 7.00 1.92 -8.14
CA GLY A 88 8.05 1.14 -8.78
C GLY A 88 7.52 0.20 -9.86
N THR A 89 6.49 0.65 -10.59
CA THR A 89 5.86 -0.15 -11.65
C THR A 89 6.86 -0.66 -12.68
N THR A 90 7.83 0.15 -13.07
CA THR A 90 8.86 -0.26 -14.01
C THR A 90 9.67 -1.44 -13.48
N ASN A 91 10.03 -1.39 -12.21
CA ASN A 91 10.76 -2.49 -11.58
C ASN A 91 9.90 -3.76 -11.54
N PHE A 92 8.63 -3.61 -11.19
CA PHE A 92 7.70 -4.73 -11.16
C PHE A 92 7.63 -5.42 -12.54
N VAL A 93 7.45 -4.63 -13.60
CA VAL A 93 7.35 -5.15 -14.96
C VAL A 93 8.62 -5.88 -15.38
N ARG A 94 9.78 -5.38 -14.98
CA ARG A 94 11.06 -5.96 -15.34
C ARG A 94 11.50 -7.10 -14.45
N GLY A 95 10.68 -7.46 -13.46
CA GLY A 95 11.04 -8.52 -12.53
C GLY A 95 12.09 -8.11 -11.52
N ILE A 96 12.32 -6.81 -11.35
CA ILE A 96 13.26 -6.29 -10.35
C ILE A 96 12.49 -6.13 -9.05
N PRO A 97 12.89 -6.83 -7.97
CA PRO A 97 12.10 -6.85 -6.73
C PRO A 97 12.30 -5.60 -5.88
N HIS A 98 12.07 -4.44 -6.45
CA HIS A 98 12.17 -3.14 -5.80
C HIS A 98 10.91 -2.34 -6.09
N TYR A 99 9.88 -2.55 -5.29
CA TYR A 99 8.65 -1.79 -5.36
C TYR A 99 8.01 -1.76 -3.98
N ALA A 100 7.10 -0.84 -3.79
CA ALA A 100 6.52 -0.61 -2.47
C ALA A 100 5.05 -0.24 -2.56
N VAL A 101 4.34 -0.47 -1.46
CA VAL A 101 2.98 0.03 -1.24
C VAL A 101 3.10 1.26 -0.34
N SER A 102 2.54 2.37 -0.77
CA SER A 102 2.62 3.63 -0.05
C SER A 102 1.22 4.14 0.27
N ILE A 103 0.99 4.47 1.54
CA ILE A 103 -0.28 5.01 2.00
C ILE A 103 0.02 6.21 2.90
N ALA A 104 -0.54 7.36 2.54
CA ALA A 104 -0.40 8.57 3.35
C ALA A 104 -1.77 9.02 3.82
N CYS A 105 -1.86 9.58 5.00
CA CYS A 105 -3.09 10.15 5.53
C CYS A 105 -2.90 11.62 5.79
N LEU A 106 -3.78 12.43 5.20
CA LEU A 106 -3.80 13.87 5.41
C LEU A 106 -4.97 14.23 6.31
N TYR A 107 -4.71 15.08 7.29
CA TYR A 107 -5.75 15.68 8.10
C TYR A 107 -5.85 17.15 7.77
N ARG A 108 -6.99 17.56 7.23
CA ARG A 108 -7.22 18.93 6.77
C ARG A 108 -6.11 19.44 5.86
N GLY A 109 -5.67 18.56 4.95
CA GLY A 109 -4.64 18.89 3.96
C GLY A 109 -3.20 18.77 4.44
N LYS A 110 -2.98 18.39 5.70
CA LYS A 110 -1.62 18.25 6.24
C LYS A 110 -1.31 16.80 6.50
N LEU A 111 -0.09 16.39 6.17
CA LEU A 111 0.33 15.01 6.38
C LEU A 111 0.28 14.64 7.86
N GLU A 112 -0.48 13.64 8.18
CA GLU A 112 -0.65 13.15 9.55
C GLU A 112 0.04 11.82 9.78
N HIS A 113 -0.13 10.88 8.85
CA HIS A 113 0.46 9.55 8.93
C HIS A 113 0.96 9.12 7.57
N ALA A 114 1.98 8.28 7.57
CA ALA A 114 2.46 7.65 6.34
C ALA A 114 2.94 6.25 6.65
N VAL A 115 2.63 5.31 5.76
CA VAL A 115 3.19 3.97 5.81
C VAL A 115 3.73 3.60 4.45
N ILE A 116 4.85 2.90 4.45
CA ILE A 116 5.45 2.33 3.24
C ILE A 116 5.80 0.90 3.57
N VAL A 117 5.36 -0.02 2.73
CA VAL A 117 5.65 -1.44 2.90
C VAL A 117 6.38 -1.94 1.66
N ASP A 118 7.57 -2.50 1.88
CA ASP A 118 8.29 -3.25 0.86
C ASP A 118 7.87 -4.71 1.02
N PRO A 119 7.02 -5.23 0.14
CA PRO A 119 6.46 -6.57 0.35
C PRO A 119 7.43 -7.69 0.03
N VAL A 120 8.47 -7.41 -0.75
CA VAL A 120 9.48 -8.41 -1.10
C VAL A 120 10.43 -8.64 0.07
N ARG A 121 10.94 -7.54 0.63
CA ARG A 121 11.86 -7.61 1.77
C ARG A 121 11.15 -7.70 3.11
N ARG A 122 9.84 -7.48 3.11
CA ARG A 122 9.02 -7.46 4.32
C ARG A 122 9.49 -6.41 5.32
N GLU A 123 9.83 -5.25 4.79
CA GLU A 123 10.20 -4.10 5.58
C GLU A 123 9.07 -3.09 5.58
N GLU A 124 8.90 -2.40 6.69
CA GLU A 124 7.86 -1.37 6.82
C GLU A 124 8.44 -0.12 7.42
N PHE A 125 7.93 1.01 6.94
CA PHE A 125 8.32 2.33 7.43
C PHE A 125 7.05 3.06 7.79
N THR A 126 6.99 3.61 8.99
CA THR A 126 5.85 4.39 9.44
C THR A 126 6.28 5.72 9.97
N ALA A 127 5.44 6.72 9.82
CA ALA A 127 5.66 8.04 10.36
C ALA A 127 4.34 8.64 10.77
N SER A 128 4.35 9.40 11.86
CA SER A 128 3.20 10.15 12.32
C SER A 128 3.67 11.54 12.71
N ARG A 129 2.81 12.52 12.45
CA ARG A 129 3.12 13.91 12.75
C ARG A 129 3.48 14.05 14.24
N GLY A 130 4.65 14.63 14.49
CA GLY A 130 5.13 14.86 15.84
C GLY A 130 5.81 13.67 16.50
N ARG A 131 5.85 12.50 15.85
CA ARG A 131 6.45 11.28 16.43
C ARG A 131 7.63 10.74 15.64
N GLY A 132 7.96 11.36 14.51
CA GLY A 132 9.06 10.91 13.67
C GLY A 132 8.75 9.63 12.92
N ALA A 133 9.78 9.07 12.31
CA ALA A 133 9.66 7.89 11.47
C ALA A 133 10.19 6.65 12.19
N GLN A 134 9.57 5.50 11.92
CA GLN A 134 9.99 4.22 12.47
C GLN A 134 10.13 3.21 11.35
N GLN A 135 11.05 2.28 11.53
CA GLN A 135 11.24 1.18 10.60
C GLN A 135 11.01 -0.14 11.33
N GLY A 136 10.40 -1.08 10.65
CA GLY A 136 10.17 -2.41 11.17
C GLY A 136 10.27 -3.44 10.08
N ALA A 137 10.10 -4.69 10.46
CA ALA A 137 10.05 -5.81 9.53
C ALA A 137 8.95 -6.75 9.98
N PHE A 138 8.43 -7.56 9.07
CA PHE A 138 7.41 -8.53 9.41
C PHE A 138 7.68 -9.86 8.71
N GLN A 139 7.17 -10.92 9.32
CA GLN A 139 7.22 -12.25 8.73
C GLN A 139 5.81 -12.65 8.30
N ALA A 140 5.73 -13.64 7.42
CA ALA A 140 4.44 -14.16 6.99
C ALA A 140 3.63 -14.59 8.22
N GLY A 141 2.41 -14.03 8.34
CA GLY A 141 1.50 -14.39 9.42
C GLY A 141 1.82 -13.78 10.77
N SER A 142 2.81 -12.90 10.89
CA SER A 142 3.15 -12.26 12.15
C SER A 142 3.51 -10.81 11.95
N LEU A 143 3.42 -10.04 13.05
CA LEU A 143 3.84 -8.66 13.04
C LEU A 143 5.34 -8.57 13.28
N ALA A 144 5.94 -7.61 12.63
CA ALA A 144 7.34 -7.33 12.83
C ALA A 144 7.57 -6.58 14.13
N HIS A 145 8.79 -6.61 14.59
CA HIS A 145 9.26 -5.78 15.68
C HIS A 145 9.67 -4.42 15.12
N PRO A 146 9.05 -3.35 15.56
CA PRO A 146 9.23 -2.05 14.93
C PRO A 146 10.64 -1.54 14.91
N ASP A 147 11.42 -1.87 15.87
CA ASP A 147 12.74 -1.29 16.02
C ASP A 147 13.82 -2.30 16.22
N SER A 148 13.56 -3.51 15.83
CA SER A 148 14.50 -4.59 16.08
C SER A 148 15.90 -4.29 15.57
N ALA A 149 16.01 -3.34 14.66
CA ALA A 149 17.28 -2.93 14.10
C ALA A 149 17.84 -1.66 14.73
N ALA A 150 17.11 -1.10 15.66
CA ALA A 150 17.54 0.14 16.26
C ALA A 150 18.81 -0.03 17.09
#